data_b91b04cab502b96d63dbff27407b60b3
#
_entry.id   b91b04cab502b96d63dbff27407b60b3
#
_cell.length_a   1.000
_cell.length_b   1.000
_cell.length_c   1.000
_cell.angle_alpha   90.00
_cell.angle_beta   90.00
_cell.angle_gamma   90.00
#
_symmetry.space_group_name_H-M   'P 1'
#
loop_
_entity.id
_entity.type
_entity.pdbx_description
1 polymer ?
#
loop_
_entity_poly.entity_id
_entity_poly.type
_entity_poly.pdbx_seq_one_letter_code
_entity_poly.pdbx_strand_id
1 'polypeptide(L)'
;MKRFTTVLALLLAVAAQSASAQTLKAVKDRGMLNCGANGTLAGFGLPDAQGKWTGLDVDFCRAIAAAVLNDSEKVKYVPLSAKDRFTALQSGEVDVLARNTTWTSSRDTSLGLNFTGVNYYDGQGFMVRKALKVNSALELNGASVCVQQGTTTELNLADYFSANKMQLKSVTFATANEAVKAYDAGRCDAYTTDASALYAERLRVSDPNDHIILPEIISKEPLGPAVRHGDDQWFDIVKWTLFAMMNAEELNISSKNIDEALKSTNPEIKRFVGTEGNFGEQLGLGKDWAVRIVKQVGNYGETFERNVGLGSPLKIERGLNKLWTKGGIQYAPPIR
;
A
#
# COMPACT_ATOMS: atom_id res chain seq x y z
N MET A 1 17.67 47.99 -30.54
CA MET A 1 17.39 46.55 -30.58
C MET A 1 17.75 45.73 -29.33
N LYS A 2 18.55 46.25 -28.37
CA LYS A 2 18.96 45.50 -27.16
C LYS A 2 17.99 45.53 -25.96
N ARG A 3 16.93 46.33 -25.96
CA ARG A 3 15.96 46.46 -24.85
C ARG A 3 14.72 45.58 -24.97
N PHE A 4 14.43 45.01 -26.14
CA PHE A 4 13.29 44.13 -26.35
C PHE A 4 13.55 42.64 -25.98
N THR A 5 14.81 42.22 -26.02
CA THR A 5 15.21 40.84 -25.71
C THR A 5 15.19 40.51 -24.20
N THR A 6 15.39 41.53 -23.35
CA THR A 6 15.43 41.34 -21.89
C THR A 6 14.03 41.18 -21.27
N VAL A 7 13.02 41.81 -21.85
CA VAL A 7 11.62 41.71 -21.37
C VAL A 7 11.00 40.33 -21.69
N LEU A 8 11.36 39.73 -22.82
CA LEU A 8 10.86 38.41 -23.22
C LEU A 8 11.45 37.27 -22.36
N ALA A 9 12.69 37.41 -21.90
CA ALA A 9 13.34 36.46 -21.02
C ALA A 9 12.75 36.45 -19.59
N LEU A 10 12.31 37.63 -19.09
CA LEU A 10 11.62 37.70 -17.78
C LEU A 10 10.21 37.11 -17.79
N LEU A 11 9.49 37.20 -18.91
CA LEU A 11 8.15 36.64 -19.03
C LEU A 11 8.14 35.10 -19.12
N LEU A 12 9.22 34.49 -19.64
CA LEU A 12 9.39 33.04 -19.68
C LEU A 12 9.79 32.43 -18.32
N ALA A 13 10.48 33.23 -17.45
CA ALA A 13 10.87 32.76 -16.12
C ALA A 13 9.69 32.70 -15.11
N VAL A 14 8.62 33.45 -15.33
CA VAL A 14 7.43 33.45 -14.44
C VAL A 14 6.48 32.27 -14.72
N ALA A 15 6.54 31.68 -15.92
CA ALA A 15 5.67 30.53 -16.28
C ALA A 15 6.13 29.18 -15.73
N ALA A 16 7.33 29.10 -15.13
CA ALA A 16 7.90 27.85 -14.64
C ALA A 16 7.60 27.55 -13.16
N GLN A 17 6.89 28.42 -12.44
CA GLN A 17 6.66 28.26 -10.98
C GLN A 17 5.28 27.72 -10.60
N SER A 18 4.43 27.30 -11.54
CA SER A 18 3.05 26.89 -11.23
C SER A 18 2.78 25.39 -11.33
N ALA A 19 3.81 24.54 -11.30
CA ALA A 19 3.63 23.10 -11.48
C ALA A 19 3.38 22.30 -10.19
N SER A 20 3.41 22.93 -9.01
CA SER A 20 3.51 22.20 -7.75
C SER A 20 2.29 22.37 -6.83
N ALA A 21 1.10 22.05 -7.22
CA ALA A 21 -0.06 21.79 -6.34
C ALA A 21 -1.26 21.30 -7.18
N GLN A 22 -1.00 20.41 -8.12
CA GLN A 22 -2.03 20.08 -9.13
C GLN A 22 -2.93 18.92 -8.73
N THR A 23 -2.44 17.94 -7.93
CA THR A 23 -3.21 16.71 -7.71
C THR A 23 -4.44 16.94 -6.83
N LEU A 24 -4.31 17.67 -5.73
CA LEU A 24 -5.47 17.99 -4.87
C LEU A 24 -6.58 18.72 -5.66
N LYS A 25 -6.18 19.72 -6.46
CA LYS A 25 -7.14 20.46 -7.30
C LYS A 25 -7.78 19.56 -8.35
N ALA A 26 -6.98 18.75 -9.05
CA ALA A 26 -7.48 17.83 -10.05
C ALA A 26 -8.46 16.80 -9.51
N VAL A 27 -8.17 16.24 -8.32
CA VAL A 27 -9.06 15.31 -7.61
C VAL A 27 -10.37 16.00 -7.20
N LYS A 28 -10.30 17.22 -6.66
CA LYS A 28 -11.49 18.00 -6.27
C LYS A 28 -12.33 18.39 -7.49
N ASP A 29 -11.72 18.89 -8.56
CA ASP A 29 -12.42 19.31 -9.78
C ASP A 29 -13.11 18.12 -10.47
N ARG A 30 -12.45 16.97 -10.48
CA ARG A 30 -12.99 15.71 -11.04
C ARG A 30 -14.04 15.07 -10.12
N GLY A 31 -14.03 15.38 -8.82
CA GLY A 31 -14.87 14.76 -7.82
C GLY A 31 -14.60 13.26 -7.60
N MET A 32 -13.40 12.79 -7.94
CA MET A 32 -13.03 11.38 -7.93
C MET A 32 -11.52 11.21 -7.71
N LEU A 33 -11.11 10.28 -6.85
CA LEU A 33 -9.72 9.84 -6.68
C LEU A 33 -9.42 8.68 -7.64
N ASN A 34 -8.38 8.80 -8.46
CA ASN A 34 -7.87 7.67 -9.24
C ASN A 34 -6.80 6.92 -8.41
N CYS A 35 -7.11 5.70 -8.01
CA CYS A 35 -6.25 4.86 -7.17
C CYS A 35 -5.71 3.68 -7.99
N GLY A 36 -4.38 3.58 -8.12
CA GLY A 36 -3.73 2.39 -8.66
C GLY A 36 -3.75 1.26 -7.63
N ALA A 37 -4.43 0.16 -7.95
CA ALA A 37 -4.63 -0.98 -7.06
C ALA A 37 -4.17 -2.30 -7.69
N ASN A 38 -4.11 -3.38 -6.89
CA ASN A 38 -3.64 -4.68 -7.40
C ASN A 38 -4.65 -5.33 -8.38
N GLY A 39 -5.89 -5.44 -7.99
CA GLY A 39 -6.96 -6.06 -8.78
C GLY A 39 -7.04 -7.58 -8.72
N THR A 40 -6.09 -8.27 -8.09
CA THR A 40 -6.06 -9.74 -8.02
C THR A 40 -5.69 -10.31 -6.66
N LEU A 41 -5.22 -9.48 -5.71
CA LEU A 41 -4.72 -9.93 -4.41
C LEU A 41 -5.75 -9.74 -3.32
N ALA A 42 -6.32 -10.84 -2.85
CA ALA A 42 -7.24 -10.82 -1.70
C ALA A 42 -6.56 -10.23 -0.46
N GLY A 43 -7.32 -9.48 0.32
CA GLY A 43 -6.83 -8.77 1.50
C GLY A 43 -6.14 -7.42 1.22
N PHE A 44 -5.65 -7.18 0.01
CA PHE A 44 -5.02 -5.90 -0.38
C PHE A 44 -5.82 -5.12 -1.40
N GLY A 45 -6.16 -5.73 -2.54
CA GLY A 45 -6.94 -5.07 -3.58
C GLY A 45 -7.55 -6.08 -4.53
N LEU A 46 -8.83 -6.36 -4.37
CA LEU A 46 -9.58 -7.32 -5.18
C LEU A 46 -11.03 -6.85 -5.36
N PRO A 47 -11.53 -6.73 -6.60
CA PRO A 47 -12.96 -6.58 -6.85
C PRO A 47 -13.69 -7.93 -6.72
N ASP A 48 -14.89 -7.91 -6.16
CA ASP A 48 -15.80 -9.06 -6.19
C ASP A 48 -16.51 -9.18 -7.55
N ALA A 49 -17.38 -10.18 -7.68
CA ALA A 49 -18.14 -10.42 -8.91
C ALA A 49 -19.10 -9.28 -9.29
N GLN A 50 -19.45 -8.41 -8.36
CA GLN A 50 -20.28 -7.21 -8.55
C GLN A 50 -19.46 -5.96 -8.81
N GLY A 51 -18.12 -6.08 -8.85
CA GLY A 51 -17.20 -4.97 -9.05
C GLY A 51 -16.92 -4.14 -7.80
N LYS A 52 -17.37 -4.58 -6.62
CA LYS A 52 -17.07 -3.92 -5.35
C LYS A 52 -15.66 -4.30 -4.90
N TRP A 53 -14.82 -3.29 -4.74
CA TRP A 53 -13.43 -3.46 -4.30
C TRP A 53 -13.32 -3.64 -2.79
N THR A 54 -12.41 -4.52 -2.36
CA THR A 54 -12.07 -4.76 -0.95
C THR A 54 -10.56 -4.95 -0.79
N GLY A 55 -10.03 -4.61 0.39
CA GLY A 55 -8.63 -4.79 0.73
C GLY A 55 -8.05 -3.62 1.52
N LEU A 56 -6.88 -3.85 2.13
CA LEU A 56 -6.18 -2.86 2.95
C LEU A 56 -5.80 -1.61 2.13
N ASP A 57 -5.28 -1.80 0.91
CA ASP A 57 -4.92 -0.71 0.01
C ASP A 57 -6.17 0.00 -0.55
N VAL A 58 -7.26 -0.75 -0.75
CA VAL A 58 -8.57 -0.20 -1.16
C VAL A 58 -9.13 0.71 -0.08
N ASP A 59 -9.12 0.26 1.18
CA ASP A 59 -9.58 1.06 2.30
C ASP A 59 -8.71 2.30 2.51
N PHE A 60 -7.41 2.21 2.24
CA PHE A 60 -6.55 3.39 2.27
C PHE A 60 -6.94 4.43 1.21
N CYS A 61 -7.24 4.02 -0.03
CA CYS A 61 -7.74 4.94 -1.04
C CYS A 61 -9.12 5.54 -0.66
N ARG A 62 -10.00 4.76 -0.04
CA ARG A 62 -11.25 5.27 0.53
C ARG A 62 -11.01 6.31 1.62
N ALA A 63 -9.99 6.10 2.47
CA ALA A 63 -9.63 7.07 3.50
C ALA A 63 -9.17 8.41 2.91
N ILE A 64 -8.37 8.39 1.84
CA ILE A 64 -7.99 9.60 1.10
C ILE A 64 -9.22 10.29 0.50
N ALA A 65 -10.12 9.54 -0.15
CA ALA A 65 -11.34 10.10 -0.72
C ALA A 65 -12.27 10.68 0.36
N ALA A 66 -12.41 10.03 1.49
CA ALA A 66 -13.15 10.56 2.64
C ALA A 66 -12.56 11.88 3.15
N ALA A 67 -11.24 11.97 3.28
CA ALA A 67 -10.54 13.18 3.71
C ALA A 67 -10.71 14.34 2.73
N VAL A 68 -10.54 14.08 1.42
CA VAL A 68 -10.47 15.09 0.36
C VAL A 68 -11.85 15.48 -0.19
N LEU A 69 -12.71 14.48 -0.41
CA LEU A 69 -14.00 14.60 -1.10
C LEU A 69 -15.22 14.45 -0.17
N ASN A 70 -14.98 14.13 1.10
CA ASN A 70 -16.02 13.80 2.09
C ASN A 70 -16.92 12.62 1.69
N ASP A 71 -16.40 11.72 0.85
CA ASP A 71 -17.10 10.53 0.39
C ASP A 71 -16.09 9.43 0.05
N SER A 72 -16.05 8.39 0.86
CA SER A 72 -15.13 7.25 0.72
C SER A 72 -15.38 6.43 -0.55
N GLU A 73 -16.56 6.54 -1.16
CA GLU A 73 -16.89 5.81 -2.39
C GLU A 73 -16.46 6.56 -3.67
N LYS A 74 -15.96 7.79 -3.55
CA LYS A 74 -15.44 8.60 -4.67
C LYS A 74 -14.04 8.16 -5.11
N VAL A 75 -13.89 6.87 -5.37
CA VAL A 75 -12.62 6.25 -5.83
C VAL A 75 -12.85 5.48 -7.12
N LYS A 76 -12.03 5.80 -8.13
CA LYS A 76 -11.88 4.98 -9.33
C LYS A 76 -10.63 4.12 -9.17
N TYR A 77 -10.81 2.82 -9.03
CA TYR A 77 -9.71 1.88 -8.97
C TYR A 77 -9.22 1.51 -10.37
N VAL A 78 -7.90 1.58 -10.56
CA VAL A 78 -7.21 1.19 -11.79
C VAL A 78 -6.36 -0.04 -11.47
N PRO A 79 -6.73 -1.25 -11.95
CA PRO A 79 -5.95 -2.44 -11.72
C PRO A 79 -4.63 -2.37 -12.50
N LEU A 80 -3.50 -2.51 -11.78
CA LEU A 80 -2.17 -2.37 -12.34
C LEU A 80 -1.33 -3.62 -12.08
N SER A 81 -0.56 -4.05 -13.09
CA SER A 81 0.45 -5.10 -12.92
C SER A 81 1.65 -4.58 -12.10
N ALA A 82 2.53 -5.49 -11.64
CA ALA A 82 3.76 -5.10 -10.98
C ALA A 82 4.68 -4.27 -11.90
N LYS A 83 4.61 -4.49 -13.21
CA LYS A 83 5.44 -3.82 -14.22
C LYS A 83 4.90 -2.43 -14.56
N ASP A 84 3.56 -2.27 -14.67
CA ASP A 84 2.94 -1.06 -15.21
C ASP A 84 2.68 0.01 -14.14
N ARG A 85 2.62 -0.38 -12.85
CA ARG A 85 2.20 0.50 -11.74
C ARG A 85 2.98 1.81 -11.64
N PHE A 86 4.29 1.78 -11.89
CA PHE A 86 5.12 2.98 -11.77
C PHE A 86 4.89 3.94 -12.94
N THR A 87 4.77 3.42 -14.16
CA THR A 87 4.46 4.22 -15.35
C THR A 87 3.09 4.88 -15.23
N ALA A 88 2.08 4.16 -14.73
CA ALA A 88 0.74 4.70 -14.50
C ALA A 88 0.75 5.85 -13.47
N LEU A 89 1.56 5.73 -12.40
CA LEU A 89 1.71 6.82 -11.44
C LEU A 89 2.48 8.01 -12.03
N GLN A 90 3.58 7.77 -12.73
CA GLN A 90 4.40 8.81 -13.34
C GLN A 90 3.65 9.61 -14.41
N SER A 91 2.84 8.94 -15.23
CA SER A 91 2.03 9.58 -16.29
C SER A 91 0.84 10.38 -15.76
N GLY A 92 0.46 10.20 -14.49
CA GLY A 92 -0.73 10.81 -13.90
C GLY A 92 -2.03 10.08 -14.23
N GLU A 93 -1.98 8.86 -14.74
CA GLU A 93 -3.17 8.00 -14.89
C GLU A 93 -3.82 7.74 -13.53
N VAL A 94 -3.01 7.59 -12.49
CA VAL A 94 -3.46 7.50 -11.11
C VAL A 94 -2.87 8.62 -10.25
N ASP A 95 -3.63 9.05 -9.25
CA ASP A 95 -3.24 10.10 -8.30
C ASP A 95 -2.37 9.55 -7.17
N VAL A 96 -2.62 8.31 -6.80
CA VAL A 96 -1.93 7.56 -5.75
C VAL A 96 -1.80 6.10 -6.19
N LEU A 97 -0.67 5.49 -5.86
CA LEU A 97 -0.43 4.07 -6.01
C LEU A 97 -0.53 3.40 -4.63
N ALA A 98 -1.63 2.70 -4.35
CA ALA A 98 -1.82 1.83 -3.18
C ALA A 98 -2.00 0.39 -3.69
N ARG A 99 -0.87 -0.31 -3.83
CA ARG A 99 -0.81 -1.59 -4.56
C ARG A 99 0.31 -2.47 -4.01
N ASN A 100 0.25 -2.80 -2.71
CA ASN A 100 1.27 -3.64 -2.04
C ASN A 100 2.68 -3.40 -2.62
N THR A 101 3.13 -2.14 -2.61
CA THR A 101 4.37 -1.72 -3.26
C THR A 101 5.48 -1.56 -2.25
N THR A 102 6.53 -2.36 -2.35
CA THR A 102 7.69 -2.29 -1.47
C THR A 102 8.45 -0.99 -1.67
N TRP A 103 8.67 -0.27 -0.59
CA TRP A 103 9.54 0.90 -0.56
C TRP A 103 11.00 0.46 -0.64
N THR A 104 11.67 0.81 -1.72
CA THR A 104 13.11 0.57 -1.92
C THR A 104 13.80 1.86 -2.33
N SER A 105 15.11 1.95 -2.06
CA SER A 105 15.91 3.12 -2.45
C SER A 105 15.78 3.44 -3.93
N SER A 106 15.89 2.42 -4.81
CA SER A 106 15.79 2.65 -6.26
C SER A 106 14.41 3.16 -6.70
N ARG A 107 13.33 2.64 -6.12
CA ARG A 107 11.97 3.09 -6.44
C ARG A 107 11.72 4.52 -5.96
N ASP A 108 12.21 4.84 -4.77
CA ASP A 108 12.06 6.16 -4.16
C ASP A 108 12.89 7.23 -4.89
N THR A 109 14.16 6.94 -5.20
CA THR A 109 15.09 7.94 -5.72
C THR A 109 15.16 8.02 -7.24
N SER A 110 15.01 6.87 -7.95
CA SER A 110 15.26 6.81 -9.39
C SER A 110 14.01 6.90 -10.25
N LEU A 111 12.81 6.67 -9.67
CA LEU A 111 11.56 6.65 -10.41
C LEU A 111 10.72 7.94 -10.23
N GLY A 112 11.21 8.95 -9.50
CA GLY A 112 10.47 10.18 -9.27
C GLY A 112 9.21 9.99 -8.43
N LEU A 113 9.29 9.14 -7.41
CA LEU A 113 8.18 8.76 -6.54
C LEU A 113 8.53 9.07 -5.08
N ASN A 114 7.52 9.46 -4.30
CA ASN A 114 7.59 9.57 -2.84
C ASN A 114 6.73 8.50 -2.19
N PHE A 115 7.31 7.65 -1.36
CA PHE A 115 6.55 6.77 -0.49
C PHE A 115 6.03 7.55 0.73
N THR A 116 4.74 7.42 1.03
CA THR A 116 4.06 8.25 2.04
C THR A 116 4.03 7.61 3.43
N GLY A 117 4.65 6.46 3.58
CA GLY A 117 4.73 5.68 4.81
C GLY A 117 4.60 4.19 4.52
N VAL A 118 4.65 3.38 5.57
CA VAL A 118 4.49 1.93 5.47
C VAL A 118 3.13 1.55 6.06
N ASN A 119 2.23 1.05 5.20
CA ASN A 119 0.91 0.58 5.63
C ASN A 119 0.90 -0.92 5.96
N TYR A 120 1.94 -1.66 5.55
CA TYR A 120 2.12 -3.06 5.90
C TYR A 120 3.60 -3.47 5.91
N TYR A 121 4.13 -3.89 7.05
CA TYR A 121 5.45 -4.48 7.16
C TYR A 121 5.37 -5.96 6.84
N ASP A 122 5.97 -6.35 5.72
CA ASP A 122 5.99 -7.70 5.18
C ASP A 122 7.40 -8.23 4.99
N GLY A 123 7.51 -9.42 4.48
CA GLY A 123 8.72 -10.07 4.04
C GLY A 123 8.40 -11.10 2.97
N GLN A 124 9.39 -11.58 2.25
CA GLN A 124 9.23 -12.62 1.24
C GLN A 124 9.36 -14.01 1.85
N GLY A 125 8.48 -14.94 1.43
CA GLY A 125 8.51 -16.33 1.84
C GLY A 125 8.38 -17.30 0.65
N PHE A 126 8.21 -18.57 0.97
CA PHE A 126 8.00 -19.64 -0.01
C PHE A 126 6.76 -20.46 0.36
N MET A 127 5.99 -20.85 -0.63
CA MET A 127 4.93 -21.85 -0.54
C MET A 127 5.35 -23.10 -1.32
N VAL A 128 5.18 -24.28 -0.70
CA VAL A 128 5.51 -25.57 -1.28
C VAL A 128 4.38 -26.56 -1.05
N ARG A 129 4.32 -27.62 -1.88
CA ARG A 129 3.43 -28.75 -1.60
C ARG A 129 4.01 -29.60 -0.47
N LYS A 130 3.18 -30.09 0.41
CA LYS A 130 3.55 -31.04 1.48
C LYS A 130 4.27 -32.28 0.94
N ALA A 131 3.88 -32.73 -0.26
CA ALA A 131 4.53 -33.86 -0.94
C ALA A 131 6.00 -33.67 -1.23
N LEU A 132 6.50 -32.41 -1.29
CA LEU A 132 7.93 -32.11 -1.47
C LEU A 132 8.75 -32.48 -0.22
N LYS A 133 8.13 -32.60 0.96
CA LYS A 133 8.73 -33.01 2.23
C LYS A 133 9.90 -32.13 2.68
N VAL A 134 9.87 -30.83 2.35
CA VAL A 134 10.82 -29.81 2.83
C VAL A 134 10.17 -28.99 3.95
N ASN A 135 10.97 -28.58 4.92
CA ASN A 135 10.53 -27.79 6.07
C ASN A 135 11.27 -26.44 6.19
N SER A 136 12.26 -26.23 5.33
CA SER A 136 13.08 -25.03 5.29
C SER A 136 13.34 -24.59 3.85
N ALA A 137 13.41 -23.28 3.63
CA ALA A 137 13.80 -22.72 2.35
C ALA A 137 15.24 -23.11 1.93
N LEU A 138 16.09 -23.45 2.87
CA LEU A 138 17.46 -23.97 2.63
C LEU A 138 17.46 -25.35 1.96
N GLU A 139 16.36 -26.09 2.03
CA GLU A 139 16.19 -27.39 1.39
C GLU A 139 15.74 -27.28 -0.08
N LEU A 140 15.52 -26.05 -0.60
CA LEU A 140 15.10 -25.78 -1.98
C LEU A 140 16.27 -25.75 -2.99
N ASN A 141 17.44 -26.28 -2.63
CA ASN A 141 18.58 -26.35 -3.56
C ASN A 141 18.24 -27.14 -4.82
N GLY A 142 18.37 -26.53 -6.00
CA GLY A 142 18.04 -27.12 -7.29
C GLY A 142 16.55 -27.16 -7.65
N ALA A 143 15.67 -26.68 -6.75
CA ALA A 143 14.24 -26.59 -7.00
C ALA A 143 13.89 -25.55 -8.07
N SER A 144 12.79 -25.78 -8.78
CA SER A 144 12.18 -24.81 -9.66
C SER A 144 11.24 -23.90 -8.87
N VAL A 145 11.41 -22.57 -9.00
CA VAL A 145 10.65 -21.59 -8.24
C VAL A 145 9.89 -20.64 -9.18
N CYS A 146 8.56 -20.66 -9.08
CA CYS A 146 7.70 -19.72 -9.78
C CYS A 146 7.71 -18.35 -9.08
N VAL A 147 7.89 -17.27 -9.85
CA VAL A 147 7.92 -15.88 -9.35
C VAL A 147 7.37 -14.91 -10.39
N GLN A 148 6.81 -13.79 -9.95
CA GLN A 148 6.37 -12.73 -10.84
C GLN A 148 7.52 -11.78 -11.18
N GLN A 149 7.74 -11.50 -12.47
CA GLN A 149 8.74 -10.54 -12.94
C GLN A 149 8.43 -9.09 -12.55
N GLY A 150 9.47 -8.25 -12.44
CA GLY A 150 9.34 -6.82 -12.11
C GLY A 150 9.00 -6.56 -10.63
N THR A 151 9.23 -7.54 -9.78
CA THR A 151 9.03 -7.47 -8.33
C THR A 151 10.36 -7.46 -7.58
N THR A 152 10.35 -6.99 -6.33
CA THR A 152 11.46 -7.17 -5.39
C THR A 152 11.71 -8.65 -5.13
N THR A 153 10.64 -9.44 -5.10
CA THR A 153 10.70 -10.88 -4.79
C THR A 153 11.45 -11.68 -5.88
N GLU A 154 11.44 -11.23 -7.14
CA GLU A 154 12.27 -11.81 -8.19
C GLU A 154 13.78 -11.58 -7.92
N LEU A 155 14.15 -10.37 -7.50
CA LEU A 155 15.54 -10.02 -7.18
C LEU A 155 16.03 -10.74 -5.91
N ASN A 156 15.24 -10.65 -4.83
CA ASN A 156 15.58 -11.28 -3.55
C ASN A 156 15.69 -12.81 -3.67
N LEU A 157 14.90 -13.44 -4.55
CA LEU A 157 15.01 -14.88 -4.82
C LEU A 157 16.41 -15.24 -5.32
N ALA A 158 16.92 -14.50 -6.30
CA ALA A 158 18.24 -14.72 -6.86
C ALA A 158 19.34 -14.49 -5.80
N ASP A 159 19.22 -13.41 -5.03
CA ASP A 159 20.17 -13.05 -3.97
C ASP A 159 20.21 -14.10 -2.86
N TYR A 160 19.03 -14.57 -2.39
CA TYR A 160 18.94 -15.59 -1.35
C TYR A 160 19.60 -16.91 -1.75
N PHE A 161 19.31 -17.41 -2.96
CA PHE A 161 19.92 -18.64 -3.45
C PHE A 161 21.43 -18.49 -3.63
N SER A 162 21.89 -17.36 -4.18
CA SER A 162 23.31 -17.05 -4.34
C SER A 162 24.04 -16.98 -3.00
N ALA A 163 23.50 -16.25 -2.03
CA ALA A 163 24.09 -16.10 -0.70
C ALA A 163 24.23 -17.43 0.05
N ASN A 164 23.28 -18.34 -0.15
CA ASN A 164 23.29 -19.68 0.46
C ASN A 164 23.98 -20.74 -0.43
N LYS A 165 24.62 -20.34 -1.53
CA LYS A 165 25.31 -21.26 -2.48
C LYS A 165 24.39 -22.35 -3.04
N MET A 166 23.12 -22.01 -3.22
CA MET A 166 22.10 -22.91 -3.76
C MET A 166 21.92 -22.69 -5.26
N GLN A 167 21.59 -23.76 -5.98
CA GLN A 167 21.23 -23.69 -7.40
C GLN A 167 19.76 -23.27 -7.53
N LEU A 168 19.49 -22.22 -8.30
CA LEU A 168 18.15 -21.70 -8.58
C LEU A 168 17.71 -22.07 -9.99
N LYS A 169 16.49 -22.58 -10.13
CA LYS A 169 15.77 -22.67 -11.42
C LYS A 169 14.56 -21.70 -11.35
N SER A 170 14.81 -20.43 -11.61
CA SER A 170 13.74 -19.41 -11.63
C SER A 170 12.82 -19.60 -12.83
N VAL A 171 11.51 -19.60 -12.61
CA VAL A 171 10.48 -19.61 -13.64
C VAL A 171 9.63 -18.36 -13.48
N THR A 172 9.87 -17.38 -14.35
CA THR A 172 9.24 -16.05 -14.26
C THR A 172 7.98 -15.95 -15.08
N PHE A 173 6.98 -15.20 -14.54
CA PHE A 173 5.69 -14.96 -15.18
C PHE A 173 5.37 -13.46 -15.19
N ALA A 174 4.60 -13.02 -16.18
CA ALA A 174 4.20 -11.62 -16.29
C ALA A 174 3.25 -11.21 -15.15
N THR A 175 2.39 -12.10 -14.71
CA THR A 175 1.39 -11.84 -13.66
C THR A 175 1.49 -12.85 -12.51
N ALA A 176 1.05 -12.44 -11.31
CA ALA A 176 0.94 -13.33 -10.16
C ALA A 176 -0.03 -14.50 -10.44
N ASN A 177 -1.13 -14.23 -11.15
CA ASN A 177 -2.12 -15.24 -11.53
C ASN A 177 -1.49 -16.38 -12.39
N GLU A 178 -0.65 -16.03 -13.34
CA GLU A 178 0.06 -17.03 -14.15
C GLU A 178 1.04 -17.83 -13.32
N ALA A 179 1.79 -17.17 -12.42
CA ALA A 179 2.77 -17.82 -11.55
C ALA A 179 2.09 -18.84 -10.61
N VAL A 180 0.98 -18.44 -9.95
CA VAL A 180 0.22 -19.32 -9.04
C VAL A 180 -0.39 -20.50 -9.81
N LYS A 181 -1.02 -20.25 -10.96
CA LYS A 181 -1.59 -21.32 -11.80
C LYS A 181 -0.53 -22.31 -12.27
N ALA A 182 0.66 -21.82 -12.67
CA ALA A 182 1.75 -22.67 -13.07
C ALA A 182 2.29 -23.52 -11.91
N TYR A 183 2.40 -22.92 -10.74
CA TYR A 183 2.77 -23.63 -9.51
C TYR A 183 1.71 -24.69 -9.15
N ASP A 184 0.43 -24.34 -9.13
CA ASP A 184 -0.66 -25.25 -8.82
C ASP A 184 -0.72 -26.45 -9.78
N ALA A 185 -0.47 -26.20 -11.08
CA ALA A 185 -0.35 -27.23 -12.11
C ALA A 185 0.95 -28.08 -12.04
N GLY A 186 1.82 -27.87 -11.05
CA GLY A 186 3.05 -28.67 -10.86
C GLY A 186 4.24 -28.25 -11.73
N ARG A 187 4.18 -27.10 -12.41
CA ARG A 187 5.28 -26.61 -13.25
C ARG A 187 6.50 -26.15 -12.44
N CYS A 188 6.28 -25.73 -11.18
CA CYS A 188 7.32 -25.35 -10.24
C CYS A 188 7.19 -26.15 -8.94
N ASP A 189 8.31 -26.39 -8.27
CA ASP A 189 8.37 -27.04 -6.96
C ASP A 189 7.91 -26.09 -5.84
N ALA A 190 8.26 -24.81 -5.96
CA ALA A 190 7.91 -23.75 -5.03
C ALA A 190 7.31 -22.52 -5.73
N TYR A 191 6.55 -21.74 -4.98
CA TYR A 191 6.10 -20.39 -5.35
C TYR A 191 6.59 -19.38 -4.33
N THR A 192 7.09 -18.24 -4.78
CA THR A 192 7.58 -17.17 -3.90
C THR A 192 6.94 -15.83 -4.22
N THR A 193 6.58 -15.11 -3.18
CA THR A 193 6.09 -13.72 -3.16
C THR A 193 6.13 -13.21 -1.73
N ASP A 194 5.55 -12.03 -1.46
CA ASP A 194 5.34 -11.50 -0.10
C ASP A 194 4.60 -12.54 0.76
N ALA A 195 5.00 -12.68 2.01
CA ALA A 195 4.41 -13.68 2.92
C ALA A 195 2.90 -13.48 3.09
N SER A 196 2.43 -12.23 3.22
CA SER A 196 1.00 -11.94 3.26
C SER A 196 0.27 -12.37 2.00
N ALA A 197 0.89 -12.21 0.83
CA ALA A 197 0.34 -12.66 -0.44
C ALA A 197 0.30 -14.19 -0.53
N LEU A 198 1.28 -14.92 0.04
CA LEU A 198 1.26 -16.38 0.08
C LEU A 198 0.02 -16.92 0.82
N TYR A 199 -0.42 -16.26 1.91
CA TYR A 199 -1.65 -16.63 2.61
C TYR A 199 -2.88 -16.47 1.70
N ALA A 200 -2.94 -15.40 0.91
CA ALA A 200 -4.03 -15.16 -0.04
C ALA A 200 -4.00 -16.17 -1.20
N GLU A 201 -2.83 -16.40 -1.78
CA GLU A 201 -2.68 -17.29 -2.95
C GLU A 201 -2.88 -18.76 -2.56
N ARG A 202 -2.52 -19.16 -1.33
CA ARG A 202 -2.83 -20.51 -0.83
C ARG A 202 -4.32 -20.82 -0.84
N LEU A 203 -5.20 -19.84 -0.61
CA LEU A 203 -6.64 -20.04 -0.68
C LEU A 203 -7.17 -20.25 -2.11
N ARG A 204 -6.33 -20.03 -3.13
CA ARG A 204 -6.70 -20.07 -4.55
C ARG A 204 -6.18 -21.31 -5.28
N VAL A 205 -5.26 -22.08 -4.69
CA VAL A 205 -4.78 -23.33 -5.26
C VAL A 205 -5.84 -24.44 -5.11
N SER A 206 -5.73 -25.49 -5.92
CA SER A 206 -6.73 -26.56 -6.02
C SER A 206 -7.02 -27.25 -4.69
N ASP A 207 -6.00 -27.46 -3.85
CA ASP A 207 -6.14 -27.96 -2.48
C ASP A 207 -5.27 -27.15 -1.51
N PRO A 208 -5.83 -26.11 -0.85
CA PRO A 208 -5.08 -25.29 0.11
C PRO A 208 -4.42 -26.07 1.25
N ASN A 209 -4.98 -27.25 1.61
CA ASN A 209 -4.46 -28.06 2.71
C ASN A 209 -3.22 -28.86 2.34
N ASP A 210 -2.95 -29.08 1.05
CA ASP A 210 -1.76 -29.75 0.56
C ASP A 210 -0.54 -28.84 0.45
N HIS A 211 -0.69 -27.56 0.83
CA HIS A 211 0.37 -26.55 0.74
C HIS A 211 0.75 -26.02 2.12
N ILE A 212 2.04 -25.76 2.29
CA ILE A 212 2.60 -25.06 3.46
C ILE A 212 3.37 -23.83 3.01
N ILE A 213 3.38 -22.82 3.87
CA ILE A 213 4.28 -21.68 3.78
C ILE A 213 5.46 -21.99 4.68
N LEU A 214 6.68 -21.94 4.12
CA LEU A 214 7.90 -22.20 4.89
C LEU A 214 8.15 -21.10 5.90
N PRO A 215 8.84 -21.38 7.01
CA PRO A 215 8.98 -20.43 8.12
C PRO A 215 9.92 -19.27 7.83
N GLU A 216 10.83 -19.40 6.86
CA GLU A 216 11.82 -18.37 6.59
C GLU A 216 11.21 -17.15 5.89
N ILE A 217 11.56 -15.98 6.42
CA ILE A 217 11.35 -14.69 5.77
C ILE A 217 12.71 -14.22 5.25
N ILE A 218 12.85 -14.13 3.93
CA ILE A 218 14.13 -13.93 3.27
C ILE A 218 14.44 -12.48 2.91
N SER A 219 13.49 -11.57 3.10
CA SER A 219 13.67 -10.14 2.81
C SER A 219 12.84 -9.24 3.72
N LYS A 220 13.11 -7.94 3.64
CA LYS A 220 12.24 -6.90 4.20
C LYS A 220 11.39 -6.33 3.06
N GLU A 221 10.08 -6.36 3.22
CA GLU A 221 9.12 -5.79 2.28
C GLU A 221 8.24 -4.74 2.99
N PRO A 222 8.76 -3.50 3.21
CA PRO A 222 7.96 -2.41 3.73
C PRO A 222 7.01 -1.92 2.63
N LEU A 223 5.77 -2.38 2.66
CA LEU A 223 4.75 -2.01 1.67
C LEU A 223 4.15 -0.65 2.02
N GLY A 224 4.04 0.22 1.04
CA GLY A 224 3.49 1.54 1.26
C GLY A 224 2.91 2.20 0.02
N PRO A 225 1.98 3.15 0.24
CA PRO A 225 1.47 3.99 -0.83
C PRO A 225 2.54 4.94 -1.36
N ALA A 226 2.45 5.26 -2.65
CA ALA A 226 3.35 6.19 -3.30
C ALA A 226 2.60 7.22 -4.13
N VAL A 227 3.20 8.42 -4.24
CA VAL A 227 2.74 9.54 -5.07
C VAL A 227 3.89 10.03 -5.95
N ARG A 228 3.60 10.88 -6.94
CA ARG A 228 4.64 11.52 -7.76
C ARG A 228 5.47 12.52 -6.96
N HIS A 229 6.74 12.70 -7.32
CA HIS A 229 7.54 13.83 -6.85
C HIS A 229 6.95 15.18 -7.27
N GLY A 230 7.28 16.23 -6.52
CA GLY A 230 7.01 17.62 -6.89
C GLY A 230 5.58 18.11 -6.55
N ASP A 231 4.81 17.35 -5.79
CA ASP A 231 3.53 17.78 -5.21
C ASP A 231 3.52 17.50 -3.70
N ASP A 232 4.21 18.39 -2.96
CA ASP A 232 4.41 18.22 -1.53
C ASP A 232 3.08 18.27 -0.75
N GLN A 233 2.12 19.09 -1.21
CA GLN A 233 0.79 19.14 -0.59
C GLN A 233 0.07 17.80 -0.72
N TRP A 234 0.11 17.20 -1.91
CA TRP A 234 -0.52 15.89 -2.11
C TRP A 234 0.19 14.79 -1.33
N PHE A 235 1.52 14.82 -1.32
CA PHE A 235 2.33 13.92 -0.50
C PHE A 235 1.95 14.02 0.99
N ASP A 236 1.83 15.22 1.53
CA ASP A 236 1.42 15.44 2.92
C ASP A 236 -0.01 14.94 3.19
N ILE A 237 -0.96 15.18 2.31
CA ILE A 237 -2.33 14.68 2.45
C ILE A 237 -2.34 13.15 2.53
N VAL A 238 -1.68 12.48 1.59
CA VAL A 238 -1.67 11.01 1.55
C VAL A 238 -0.93 10.44 2.76
N LYS A 239 0.22 11.01 3.13
CA LYS A 239 0.98 10.64 4.33
C LYS A 239 0.18 10.81 5.62
N TRP A 240 -0.42 11.99 5.82
CA TRP A 240 -1.19 12.27 7.02
C TRP A 240 -2.51 11.51 7.09
N THR A 241 -3.08 11.09 5.96
CA THR A 241 -4.21 10.14 5.94
C THR A 241 -3.82 8.81 6.60
N LEU A 242 -2.65 8.25 6.27
CA LEU A 242 -2.16 7.02 6.91
C LEU A 242 -1.91 7.24 8.40
N PHE A 243 -1.25 8.34 8.75
CA PHE A 243 -0.96 8.67 10.15
C PHE A 243 -2.23 8.97 10.96
N ALA A 244 -3.25 9.56 10.35
CA ALA A 244 -4.54 9.75 11.03
C ALA A 244 -5.20 8.41 11.37
N MET A 245 -5.16 7.43 10.46
CA MET A 245 -5.70 6.10 10.76
C MET A 245 -4.95 5.41 11.91
N MET A 246 -3.63 5.56 11.98
CA MET A 246 -2.80 5.01 13.07
C MET A 246 -3.02 5.74 14.39
N ASN A 247 -3.02 7.09 14.37
CA ASN A 247 -3.31 7.90 15.57
C ASN A 247 -4.71 7.62 16.12
N ALA A 248 -5.70 7.42 15.25
CA ALA A 248 -7.05 7.03 15.69
C ALA A 248 -7.04 5.72 16.48
N GLU A 249 -6.33 4.69 15.98
CA GLU A 249 -6.18 3.44 16.72
C GLU A 249 -5.47 3.63 18.07
N GLU A 250 -4.40 4.44 18.10
CA GLU A 250 -3.63 4.73 19.31
C GLU A 250 -4.47 5.47 20.36
N LEU A 251 -5.31 6.39 19.91
CA LEU A 251 -6.24 7.13 20.76
C LEU A 251 -7.52 6.35 21.12
N ASN A 252 -7.62 5.07 20.68
CA ASN A 252 -8.81 4.23 20.81
C ASN A 252 -10.08 4.85 20.18
N ILE A 253 -9.88 5.60 19.10
CA ILE A 253 -10.96 6.14 18.27
C ILE A 253 -11.22 5.18 17.11
N SER A 254 -12.49 4.81 16.93
CA SER A 254 -12.92 3.86 15.91
C SER A 254 -14.15 4.39 15.18
N SER A 255 -14.56 3.72 14.11
CA SER A 255 -15.80 4.02 13.39
C SER A 255 -17.04 3.97 14.29
N LYS A 256 -16.98 3.25 15.41
CA LYS A 256 -18.09 3.05 16.35
C LYS A 256 -18.22 4.16 17.40
N ASN A 257 -17.11 4.87 17.71
CA ASN A 257 -17.10 5.87 18.80
C ASN A 257 -16.62 7.25 18.38
N ILE A 258 -16.39 7.49 17.08
CA ILE A 258 -15.91 8.78 16.57
C ILE A 258 -16.86 9.95 16.92
N ASP A 259 -18.17 9.73 16.97
CA ASP A 259 -19.14 10.77 17.32
C ASP A 259 -19.06 11.13 18.82
N GLU A 260 -18.63 10.22 19.68
CA GLU A 260 -18.32 10.49 21.09
C GLU A 260 -16.99 11.25 21.24
N ALA A 261 -15.99 10.88 20.42
CA ALA A 261 -14.70 11.56 20.42
C ALA A 261 -14.79 13.06 20.13
N LEU A 262 -15.78 13.50 19.34
CA LEU A 262 -16.09 14.92 19.08
C LEU A 262 -16.40 15.72 20.35
N LYS A 263 -16.84 15.06 21.42
CA LYS A 263 -17.20 15.67 22.71
C LYS A 263 -16.07 15.55 23.75
N SER A 264 -14.92 14.99 23.38
CA SER A 264 -13.81 14.75 24.28
C SER A 264 -13.22 16.05 24.83
N THR A 265 -12.83 16.02 26.09
CA THR A 265 -12.06 17.10 26.74
C THR A 265 -10.55 16.87 26.66
N ASN A 266 -10.09 15.68 26.20
CA ASN A 266 -8.68 15.37 26.00
C ASN A 266 -8.11 16.27 24.88
N PRO A 267 -7.06 17.07 25.13
CA PRO A 267 -6.50 17.98 24.13
C PRO A 267 -5.97 17.28 22.87
N GLU A 268 -5.48 16.07 22.99
CA GLU A 268 -4.97 15.30 21.85
C GLU A 268 -6.13 14.84 20.95
N ILE A 269 -7.21 14.33 21.56
CA ILE A 269 -8.41 13.96 20.82
C ILE A 269 -9.06 15.19 20.18
N LYS A 270 -9.11 16.33 20.89
CA LYS A 270 -9.64 17.59 20.35
C LYS A 270 -8.90 18.03 19.08
N ARG A 271 -7.57 17.94 19.07
CA ARG A 271 -6.77 18.23 17.88
C ARG A 271 -7.05 17.24 16.76
N PHE A 272 -7.10 15.94 17.08
CA PHE A 272 -7.41 14.90 16.12
C PHE A 272 -8.77 15.10 15.43
N VAL A 273 -9.82 15.39 16.21
CA VAL A 273 -11.18 15.59 15.66
C VAL A 273 -11.43 16.99 15.09
N GLY A 274 -10.44 17.89 15.16
CA GLY A 274 -10.51 19.23 14.59
C GLY A 274 -11.37 20.24 15.38
N THR A 275 -11.69 19.96 16.66
CA THR A 275 -12.35 20.91 17.56
C THR A 275 -11.36 21.90 18.19
N GLU A 276 -10.05 21.64 18.04
CA GLU A 276 -8.94 22.50 18.43
C GLU A 276 -7.87 22.48 17.36
N GLY A 277 -7.31 23.65 17.01
CA GLY A 277 -6.30 23.81 15.97
C GLY A 277 -6.90 23.86 14.54
N ASN A 278 -5.99 23.96 13.55
CA ASN A 278 -6.32 24.13 12.13
C ASN A 278 -5.57 23.13 11.21
N PHE A 279 -5.33 21.93 11.69
CA PHE A 279 -4.45 20.95 11.04
C PHE A 279 -5.00 20.48 9.67
N GLY A 280 -6.31 20.37 9.52
CA GLY A 280 -6.94 20.09 8.22
C GLY A 280 -6.73 21.23 7.23
N GLU A 281 -6.88 22.47 7.66
CA GLU A 281 -6.72 23.66 6.82
C GLU A 281 -5.28 23.82 6.33
N GLN A 282 -4.29 23.45 7.14
CA GLN A 282 -2.86 23.42 6.74
C GLN A 282 -2.61 22.41 5.61
N LEU A 283 -3.40 21.34 5.53
CA LEU A 283 -3.36 20.38 4.42
C LEU A 283 -4.24 20.84 3.22
N GLY A 284 -4.97 21.95 3.33
CA GLY A 284 -5.97 22.35 2.33
C GLY A 284 -7.27 21.54 2.37
N LEU A 285 -7.55 20.92 3.54
CA LEU A 285 -8.73 20.11 3.81
C LEU A 285 -9.67 20.79 4.82
N GLY A 286 -10.84 20.20 5.06
CA GLY A 286 -11.73 20.64 6.15
C GLY A 286 -11.18 20.26 7.51
N LYS A 287 -11.61 20.97 8.56
CA LYS A 287 -11.21 20.68 9.96
C LYS A 287 -11.50 19.25 10.40
N ASP A 288 -12.57 18.67 9.87
CA ASP A 288 -13.10 17.35 10.18
C ASP A 288 -12.51 16.22 9.31
N TRP A 289 -11.42 16.49 8.58
CA TRP A 289 -10.82 15.52 7.63
C TRP A 289 -10.51 14.15 8.27
N ALA A 290 -9.95 14.12 9.47
CA ALA A 290 -9.64 12.88 10.19
C ALA A 290 -10.91 12.19 10.71
N VAL A 291 -11.92 12.96 11.12
CA VAL A 291 -13.24 12.43 11.50
C VAL A 291 -13.90 11.72 10.32
N ARG A 292 -13.84 12.32 9.12
CA ARG A 292 -14.40 11.73 7.88
C ARG A 292 -13.75 10.39 7.58
N ILE A 293 -12.41 10.29 7.72
CA ILE A 293 -11.66 9.04 7.53
C ILE A 293 -12.21 7.97 8.47
N VAL A 294 -12.18 8.23 9.77
CA VAL A 294 -12.56 7.23 10.77
C VAL A 294 -14.03 6.86 10.70
N LYS A 295 -14.90 7.82 10.47
CA LYS A 295 -16.35 7.58 10.38
C LYS A 295 -16.73 6.73 9.19
N GLN A 296 -16.10 6.93 8.03
CA GLN A 296 -16.46 6.26 6.78
C GLN A 296 -15.66 4.97 6.53
N VAL A 297 -14.42 4.92 7.04
CA VAL A 297 -13.51 3.81 6.75
C VAL A 297 -13.06 3.08 8.02
N GLY A 298 -12.86 3.79 9.12
CA GLY A 298 -12.32 3.25 10.36
C GLY A 298 -10.85 3.60 10.58
N ASN A 299 -10.30 3.17 11.72
CA ASN A 299 -8.89 3.31 12.04
C ASN A 299 -8.04 2.20 11.39
N TYR A 300 -6.71 2.26 11.56
CA TYR A 300 -5.78 1.29 10.97
C TYR A 300 -6.06 -0.15 11.46
N GLY A 301 -6.35 -0.35 12.75
CA GLY A 301 -6.67 -1.66 13.31
C GLY A 301 -7.95 -2.26 12.71
N GLU A 302 -9.00 -1.46 12.54
CA GLU A 302 -10.26 -1.90 11.93
C GLU A 302 -10.04 -2.33 10.47
N THR A 303 -9.26 -1.56 9.69
CA THR A 303 -8.97 -1.89 8.29
C THR A 303 -8.07 -3.12 8.18
N PHE A 304 -7.09 -3.27 9.06
CA PHE A 304 -6.24 -4.46 9.11
C PHE A 304 -7.07 -5.72 9.41
N GLU A 305 -7.86 -5.71 10.50
CA GLU A 305 -8.61 -6.87 10.95
C GLU A 305 -9.61 -7.40 9.92
N ARG A 306 -10.35 -6.50 9.25
CA ARG A 306 -11.35 -6.94 8.26
C ARG A 306 -10.75 -7.42 6.94
N ASN A 307 -9.56 -6.94 6.56
CA ASN A 307 -8.97 -7.25 5.26
C ASN A 307 -7.97 -8.40 5.31
N VAL A 308 -7.06 -8.39 6.27
CA VAL A 308 -5.94 -9.35 6.36
C VAL A 308 -5.87 -10.04 7.72
N GLY A 309 -6.39 -9.44 8.76
CA GLY A 309 -6.30 -9.89 10.15
C GLY A 309 -7.14 -11.13 10.47
N LEU A 310 -7.27 -11.42 11.75
CA LEU A 310 -8.00 -12.59 12.24
C LEU A 310 -9.50 -12.55 11.90
N GLY A 311 -10.06 -11.37 11.65
CA GLY A 311 -11.42 -11.16 11.14
C GLY A 311 -11.61 -11.50 9.66
N SER A 312 -10.52 -11.68 8.90
CA SER A 312 -10.54 -11.99 7.47
C SER A 312 -10.35 -13.49 7.18
N PRO A 313 -10.59 -13.94 5.93
CA PRO A 313 -10.24 -15.31 5.52
C PRO A 313 -8.73 -15.62 5.60
N LEU A 314 -7.85 -14.61 5.55
CA LEU A 314 -6.39 -14.78 5.56
C LEU A 314 -5.86 -15.16 6.94
N LYS A 315 -6.53 -14.73 8.01
CA LYS A 315 -6.16 -15.03 9.40
C LYS A 315 -4.71 -14.66 9.78
N ILE A 316 -4.20 -13.56 9.23
CA ILE A 316 -2.85 -13.11 9.48
C ILE A 316 -2.80 -12.37 10.82
N GLU A 317 -1.91 -12.80 11.71
CA GLU A 317 -1.62 -12.06 12.93
C GLU A 317 -0.90 -10.75 12.63
N ARG A 318 -1.18 -9.71 13.41
CA ARG A 318 -0.60 -8.37 13.15
C ARG A 318 0.93 -8.33 13.23
N GLY A 319 1.57 -9.11 14.10
CA GLY A 319 3.03 -9.13 14.24
C GLY A 319 3.64 -7.73 14.32
N LEU A 320 4.58 -7.41 13.42
CA LEU A 320 5.18 -6.07 13.29
C LEU A 320 4.16 -4.97 12.97
N ASN A 321 3.02 -5.30 12.40
CA ASN A 321 1.97 -4.35 12.05
C ASN A 321 1.10 -3.90 13.24
N LYS A 322 1.42 -4.34 14.47
CA LYS A 322 0.86 -3.76 15.70
C LYS A 322 1.41 -2.34 15.91
N LEU A 323 0.64 -1.52 16.65
CA LEU A 323 1.15 -0.24 17.13
C LEU A 323 2.40 -0.45 18.01
N TRP A 324 3.28 0.54 18.04
CA TRP A 324 4.49 0.55 18.89
C TRP A 324 4.17 0.33 20.37
N THR A 325 3.04 0.85 20.85
CA THR A 325 2.54 0.63 22.23
C THR A 325 2.07 -0.80 22.50
N LYS A 326 1.93 -1.63 21.45
CA LYS A 326 1.47 -3.02 21.53
C LYS A 326 2.52 -4.02 21.02
N GLY A 327 3.79 -3.60 20.99
CA GLY A 327 4.93 -4.45 20.61
C GLY A 327 5.12 -4.62 19.09
N GLY A 328 4.53 -3.75 18.27
CA GLY A 328 4.80 -3.64 16.85
C GLY A 328 5.70 -2.46 16.51
N ILE A 329 5.72 -2.06 15.24
CA ILE A 329 6.52 -0.95 14.74
C ILE A 329 5.69 0.08 13.95
N GLN A 330 4.36 -0.02 13.96
CA GLN A 330 3.51 1.04 13.44
C GLN A 330 3.57 2.24 14.41
N TYR A 331 4.15 3.33 13.91
CA TYR A 331 4.42 4.55 14.68
C TYR A 331 4.07 5.77 13.83
N ALA A 332 3.08 6.53 14.24
CA ALA A 332 2.66 7.75 13.55
C ALA A 332 3.10 9.00 14.34
N PRO A 333 3.57 10.07 13.66
CA PRO A 333 3.77 11.36 14.30
C PRO A 333 2.46 11.92 14.87
N PRO A 334 2.51 12.66 15.99
CA PRO A 334 1.31 13.25 16.61
C PRO A 334 0.78 14.42 15.77
N ILE A 335 -0.54 14.62 15.78
CA ILE A 335 -1.20 15.81 15.21
C ILE A 335 -1.08 16.97 16.21
N ARG A 336 -0.11 17.86 15.94
CA ARG A 336 0.21 19.03 16.79
C ARG A 336 0.55 20.26 15.97
#